data_83f431c5c35b4c61ee4836d0129f463d
#
_entry.id   83f431c5c35b4c61ee4836d0129f463d
#
_cell.length_a   1.000
_cell.length_b   1.000
_cell.length_c   1.000
_cell.angle_alpha   90.00
_cell.angle_beta   90.00
_cell.angle_gamma   90.00
#
_symmetry.space_group_name_H-M   'P 1'
#
loop_
_entity.id
_entity.type
_entity.pdbx_description
1 polymer ?
#
loop_
_entity_poly.entity_id
_entity_poly.type
_entity_poly.pdbx_seq_one_letter_code
_entity_poly.pdbx_strand_id
1 'polypeptide(L)'
;MRWNERFKAKGFALGKEPNPFLKKYLRFLPVGKALDIAAGEGRNAVFLAQHGFEVDAVDLSERGLKKARTLAKEAGVEIHTILSDLDDYQIEKEKYDLIDNFYFLKRSLIPRMKKGLKKGGRVIFETYILGHRDLGTGGPKQAKYFLKPNELLTFFKDFRILIYREGIFKESGRRKAIASLIAEKI
;
A
#
# COMPACT_ATOMS: atom_id res chain seq x y z
N MET A 1 -5.89 2.56 -20.36
CA MET A 1 -5.38 2.76 -18.99
C MET A 1 -4.21 1.80 -18.74
N ARG A 2 -3.03 2.35 -18.37
CA ARG A 2 -1.75 1.61 -18.29
C ARG A 2 -1.77 0.41 -17.33
N TRP A 3 -2.47 0.50 -16.19
CA TRP A 3 -2.56 -0.59 -15.20
C TRP A 3 -3.44 -1.74 -15.66
N ASN A 4 -4.57 -1.48 -16.31
CA ASN A 4 -5.39 -2.52 -16.93
C ASN A 4 -4.60 -3.35 -17.94
N GLU A 5 -3.73 -2.72 -18.73
CA GLU A 5 -2.85 -3.46 -19.67
C GLU A 5 -1.80 -4.30 -18.94
N ARG A 6 -1.20 -3.75 -17.85
CA ARG A 6 -0.25 -4.51 -17.03
C ARG A 6 -0.88 -5.77 -16.42
N PHE A 7 -2.12 -5.67 -15.95
CA PHE A 7 -2.84 -6.78 -15.32
C PHE A 7 -3.58 -7.68 -16.34
N LYS A 8 -3.39 -7.49 -17.64
CA LYS A 8 -3.95 -8.34 -18.70
C LYS A 8 -3.28 -9.72 -18.79
N ALA A 9 -2.01 -9.81 -18.43
CA ALA A 9 -1.23 -11.05 -18.51
C ALA A 9 -1.88 -12.18 -17.69
N LYS A 10 -1.71 -13.44 -18.15
CA LYS A 10 -2.09 -14.61 -17.35
C LYS A 10 -1.30 -14.63 -16.02
N GLY A 11 -1.94 -15.06 -14.94
CA GLY A 11 -1.35 -15.08 -13.60
C GLY A 11 -1.33 -13.70 -12.94
N PHE A 12 -0.49 -13.52 -11.94
CA PHE A 12 -0.38 -12.32 -11.11
C PHE A 12 0.92 -11.58 -11.44
N ALA A 13 0.82 -10.36 -11.97
CA ALA A 13 1.97 -9.56 -12.39
C ALA A 13 2.91 -9.17 -11.25
N LEU A 14 2.38 -9.10 -10.02
CA LEU A 14 3.13 -8.76 -8.81
C LEU A 14 3.31 -9.96 -7.86
N GLY A 15 2.90 -11.17 -8.29
CA GLY A 15 2.84 -12.35 -7.43
C GLY A 15 1.68 -12.32 -6.43
N LYS A 16 1.52 -13.40 -5.67
CA LYS A 16 0.47 -13.56 -4.66
C LYS A 16 0.96 -13.25 -3.24
N GLU A 17 2.27 -13.27 -3.02
CA GLU A 17 2.84 -13.00 -1.69
C GLU A 17 2.68 -11.52 -1.30
N PRO A 18 2.31 -11.24 -0.04
CA PRO A 18 2.20 -9.88 0.46
C PRO A 18 3.54 -9.16 0.42
N ASN A 19 3.51 -7.85 0.54
CA ASN A 19 4.73 -7.07 0.72
C ASN A 19 5.52 -7.57 1.94
N PRO A 20 6.84 -7.79 1.83
CA PRO A 20 7.67 -8.31 2.93
C PRO A 20 7.64 -7.43 4.18
N PHE A 21 7.54 -6.10 4.02
CA PHE A 21 7.45 -5.17 5.14
C PHE A 21 6.12 -5.33 5.88
N LEU A 22 4.99 -5.48 5.14
CA LEU A 22 3.68 -5.77 5.72
C LEU A 22 3.72 -7.10 6.50
N LYS A 23 4.22 -8.18 5.87
CA LYS A 23 4.32 -9.51 6.49
C LYS A 23 5.14 -9.48 7.78
N LYS A 24 6.30 -8.80 7.75
CA LYS A 24 7.21 -8.70 8.90
C LYS A 24 6.59 -7.98 10.09
N TYR A 25 5.83 -6.94 9.84
CA TYR A 25 5.34 -6.05 10.89
C TYR A 25 3.84 -6.18 11.18
N LEU A 26 3.19 -7.22 10.67
CA LEU A 26 1.76 -7.47 10.86
C LEU A 26 1.33 -7.35 12.34
N ARG A 27 2.10 -7.91 13.27
CA ARG A 27 1.82 -7.89 14.72
C ARG A 27 1.75 -6.49 15.34
N PHE A 28 2.28 -5.48 14.64
CA PHE A 28 2.23 -4.09 15.06
C PHE A 28 1.01 -3.35 14.50
N LEU A 29 0.16 -4.01 13.72
CA LEU A 29 -0.98 -3.38 13.08
C LEU A 29 -2.25 -3.67 13.88
N PRO A 30 -3.10 -2.64 14.16
CA PRO A 30 -4.35 -2.84 14.88
C PRO A 30 -5.35 -3.57 13.97
N VAL A 31 -5.76 -4.76 14.37
CA VAL A 31 -6.80 -5.51 13.65
C VAL A 31 -8.11 -4.75 13.73
N GLY A 32 -8.79 -4.63 12.60
CA GLY A 32 -10.04 -3.89 12.45
C GLY A 32 -10.30 -3.59 10.98
N LYS A 33 -10.85 -2.42 10.69
CA LYS A 33 -11.13 -2.01 9.32
C LYS A 33 -9.89 -1.43 8.65
N ALA A 34 -9.49 -2.01 7.52
CA ALA A 34 -8.31 -1.62 6.74
C ALA A 34 -8.69 -1.03 5.38
N LEU A 35 -7.87 -0.09 4.88
CA LEU A 35 -7.95 0.43 3.52
C LEU A 35 -6.63 0.15 2.79
N ASP A 36 -6.66 -0.72 1.78
CA ASP A 36 -5.53 -0.97 0.87
C ASP A 36 -5.60 0.00 -0.32
N ILE A 37 -4.66 0.95 -0.34
CA ILE A 37 -4.55 2.00 -1.34
C ILE A 37 -3.79 1.49 -2.57
N ALA A 38 -4.40 1.64 -3.76
CA ALA A 38 -3.87 1.11 -5.02
C ALA A 38 -3.60 -0.40 -4.95
N ALA A 39 -4.60 -1.14 -4.49
CA ALA A 39 -4.54 -2.56 -4.13
C ALA A 39 -4.10 -3.48 -5.28
N GLY A 40 -4.27 -3.06 -6.54
CA GLY A 40 -3.90 -3.82 -7.72
C GLY A 40 -4.58 -5.19 -7.78
N GLU A 41 -3.77 -6.26 -7.75
CA GLU A 41 -4.24 -7.66 -7.77
C GLU A 41 -4.54 -8.22 -6.36
N GLY A 42 -4.53 -7.37 -5.30
CA GLY A 42 -5.07 -7.67 -3.98
C GLY A 42 -4.18 -8.48 -3.03
N ARG A 43 -2.90 -8.67 -3.33
CA ARG A 43 -2.01 -9.52 -2.51
C ARG A 43 -1.90 -9.08 -1.04
N ASN A 44 -1.89 -7.77 -0.79
CA ASN A 44 -1.84 -7.22 0.57
C ASN A 44 -3.24 -7.27 1.22
N ALA A 45 -4.28 -6.86 0.48
CA ALA A 45 -5.67 -6.93 0.95
C ALA A 45 -6.06 -8.34 1.40
N VAL A 46 -5.75 -9.35 0.58
CA VAL A 46 -6.04 -10.75 0.90
C VAL A 46 -5.24 -11.22 2.12
N PHE A 47 -3.96 -10.86 2.19
CA PHE A 47 -3.14 -11.18 3.36
C PHE A 47 -3.68 -10.56 4.65
N LEU A 48 -4.11 -9.29 4.63
CA LEU A 48 -4.75 -8.64 5.77
C LEU A 48 -6.05 -9.35 6.16
N ALA A 49 -6.91 -9.69 5.18
CA ALA A 49 -8.17 -10.40 5.42
C ALA A 49 -7.94 -11.79 6.06
N GLN A 50 -6.91 -12.53 5.64
CA GLN A 50 -6.51 -13.81 6.27
C GLN A 50 -6.10 -13.65 7.74
N HIS A 51 -5.80 -12.42 8.17
CA HIS A 51 -5.40 -12.10 9.55
C HIS A 51 -6.46 -11.29 10.30
N GLY A 52 -7.73 -11.39 9.88
CA GLY A 52 -8.88 -10.87 10.60
C GLY A 52 -9.23 -9.41 10.34
N PHE A 53 -8.60 -8.77 9.35
CA PHE A 53 -9.00 -7.41 8.96
C PHE A 53 -10.23 -7.43 8.03
N GLU A 54 -11.13 -6.46 8.22
CA GLU A 54 -12.15 -6.10 7.24
C GLU A 54 -11.52 -5.15 6.22
N VAL A 55 -11.36 -5.55 4.96
CA VAL A 55 -10.53 -4.81 4.01
C VAL A 55 -11.34 -4.18 2.90
N ASP A 56 -11.27 -2.85 2.78
CA ASP A 56 -11.64 -2.08 1.60
C ASP A 56 -10.40 -1.97 0.68
N ALA A 57 -10.45 -2.55 -0.52
CA ALA A 57 -9.35 -2.56 -1.50
C ALA A 57 -9.71 -1.64 -2.68
N VAL A 58 -9.07 -0.48 -2.77
CA VAL A 58 -9.35 0.52 -3.81
C VAL A 58 -8.27 0.51 -4.89
N ASP A 59 -8.69 0.44 -6.16
CA ASP A 59 -7.81 0.55 -7.32
C ASP A 59 -8.56 1.11 -8.54
N LEU A 60 -7.83 1.74 -9.45
CA LEU A 60 -8.34 2.22 -10.74
C LEU A 60 -8.52 1.09 -11.77
N SER A 61 -7.87 -0.05 -11.55
CA SER A 61 -7.86 -1.18 -12.48
C SER A 61 -8.95 -2.20 -12.17
N GLU A 62 -9.99 -2.22 -12.98
CA GLU A 62 -11.03 -3.26 -12.90
C GLU A 62 -10.44 -4.68 -13.03
N ARG A 63 -9.44 -4.85 -13.91
CA ARG A 63 -8.75 -6.14 -14.09
C ARG A 63 -7.96 -6.54 -12.86
N GLY A 64 -7.29 -5.59 -12.23
CA GLY A 64 -6.60 -5.81 -10.96
C GLY A 64 -7.58 -6.28 -9.89
N LEU A 65 -8.67 -5.55 -9.69
CA LEU A 65 -9.70 -5.89 -8.71
C LEU A 65 -10.41 -7.23 -9.00
N LYS A 66 -10.61 -7.57 -10.28
CA LYS A 66 -11.13 -8.90 -10.64
C LYS A 66 -10.19 -10.01 -10.16
N LYS A 67 -8.88 -9.84 -10.34
CA LYS A 67 -7.87 -10.80 -9.84
C LYS A 67 -7.80 -10.80 -8.32
N ALA A 68 -7.94 -9.63 -7.68
CA ALA A 68 -7.99 -9.53 -6.22
C ALA A 68 -9.16 -10.36 -5.63
N ARG A 69 -10.36 -10.28 -6.24
CA ARG A 69 -11.50 -11.12 -5.85
C ARG A 69 -11.23 -12.61 -6.07
N THR A 70 -10.57 -12.97 -7.18
CA THR A 70 -10.18 -14.36 -7.44
C THR A 70 -9.22 -14.87 -6.38
N LEU A 71 -8.19 -14.06 -6.03
CA LEU A 71 -7.23 -14.41 -5.01
C LEU A 71 -7.87 -14.55 -3.62
N ALA A 72 -8.79 -13.66 -3.27
CA ALA A 72 -9.55 -13.74 -2.02
C ALA A 72 -10.38 -15.03 -1.94
N LYS A 73 -11.08 -15.38 -3.02
CA LYS A 73 -11.83 -16.65 -3.11
C LYS A 73 -10.92 -17.87 -2.97
N GLU A 74 -9.77 -17.89 -3.63
CA GLU A 74 -8.78 -18.97 -3.51
C GLU A 74 -8.23 -19.09 -2.07
N ALA A 75 -8.12 -17.98 -1.38
CA ALA A 75 -7.65 -17.90 0.01
C ALA A 75 -8.75 -18.15 1.06
N GLY A 76 -10.01 -18.31 0.65
CA GLY A 76 -11.15 -18.51 1.56
C GLY A 76 -11.50 -17.29 2.41
N VAL A 77 -11.24 -16.08 1.92
CA VAL A 77 -11.53 -14.82 2.62
C VAL A 77 -12.32 -13.87 1.75
N GLU A 78 -12.93 -12.86 2.37
CA GLU A 78 -13.64 -11.79 1.68
C GLU A 78 -12.87 -10.46 1.76
N ILE A 79 -12.91 -9.69 0.68
CA ILE A 79 -12.42 -8.32 0.60
C ILE A 79 -13.46 -7.47 -0.14
N HIS A 80 -13.67 -6.24 0.28
CA HIS A 80 -14.52 -5.31 -0.42
C HIS A 80 -13.70 -4.54 -1.47
N THR A 81 -13.95 -4.78 -2.75
CA THR A 81 -13.20 -4.11 -3.84
C THR A 81 -13.92 -2.88 -4.34
N ILE A 82 -13.21 -1.76 -4.46
CA ILE A 82 -13.73 -0.45 -4.86
C ILE A 82 -13.01 0.00 -6.12
N LEU A 83 -13.74 0.07 -7.24
CA LEU A 83 -13.22 0.61 -8.49
C LEU A 83 -13.35 2.13 -8.46
N SER A 84 -12.24 2.83 -8.26
CA SER A 84 -12.22 4.30 -8.23
C SER A 84 -10.85 4.85 -8.57
N ASP A 85 -10.82 6.03 -9.19
CA ASP A 85 -9.61 6.84 -9.23
C ASP A 85 -9.39 7.44 -7.84
N LEU A 86 -8.15 7.34 -7.36
CA LEU A 86 -7.77 7.92 -6.06
C LEU A 86 -7.76 9.46 -6.06
N ASP A 87 -7.93 10.10 -7.23
CA ASP A 87 -8.25 11.53 -7.31
C ASP A 87 -9.64 11.82 -6.78
N ASP A 88 -10.60 10.96 -7.11
CA ASP A 88 -12.03 11.15 -6.82
C ASP A 88 -12.47 10.40 -5.55
N TYR A 89 -11.77 9.31 -5.19
CA TYR A 89 -12.14 8.48 -4.04
C TYR A 89 -12.07 9.26 -2.73
N GLN A 90 -13.22 9.37 -2.05
CA GLN A 90 -13.31 10.04 -0.75
C GLN A 90 -13.04 9.03 0.38
N ILE A 91 -11.96 9.24 1.12
CA ILE A 91 -11.67 8.46 2.32
C ILE A 91 -12.49 9.04 3.46
N GLU A 92 -13.46 8.28 3.98
CA GLU A 92 -14.31 8.70 5.09
C GLU A 92 -13.47 9.00 6.34
N LYS A 93 -13.81 10.09 7.02
CA LYS A 93 -13.09 10.52 8.23
C LYS A 93 -13.21 9.46 9.33
N GLU A 94 -12.10 9.13 9.96
CA GLU A 94 -12.01 8.26 11.14
C GLU A 94 -12.70 6.89 10.97
N LYS A 95 -12.62 6.35 9.76
CA LYS A 95 -13.22 5.05 9.40
C LYS A 95 -12.29 3.88 9.64
N TYR A 96 -10.99 4.07 9.45
CA TYR A 96 -10.04 2.96 9.34
C TYR A 96 -9.12 2.85 10.57
N ASP A 97 -8.91 1.63 11.00
CA ASP A 97 -7.91 1.26 12.00
C ASP A 97 -6.53 1.13 11.36
N LEU A 98 -6.49 0.74 10.08
CA LEU A 98 -5.27 0.62 9.28
C LEU A 98 -5.48 1.25 7.89
N ILE A 99 -4.49 1.99 7.40
CA ILE A 99 -4.37 2.32 5.97
C ILE A 99 -3.01 1.85 5.49
N ASP A 100 -2.99 0.97 4.49
CA ASP A 100 -1.76 0.52 3.87
C ASP A 100 -1.58 1.08 2.45
N ASN A 101 -0.33 1.36 2.10
CA ASN A 101 0.05 1.90 0.80
C ASN A 101 1.43 1.39 0.38
N PHE A 102 1.47 0.62 -0.71
CA PHE A 102 2.70 0.01 -1.20
C PHE A 102 2.99 0.35 -2.65
N TYR A 103 4.17 0.96 -2.90
CA TYR A 103 4.68 1.32 -4.22
C TYR A 103 3.78 2.26 -5.04
N PHE A 104 2.95 3.01 -4.35
CA PHE A 104 2.13 4.08 -4.91
C PHE A 104 2.46 5.39 -4.19
N LEU A 105 2.70 6.47 -4.94
CA LEU A 105 2.99 7.79 -4.37
C LEU A 105 2.12 8.85 -5.00
N LYS A 106 1.20 9.37 -4.21
CA LYS A 106 0.38 10.53 -4.53
C LYS A 106 0.30 11.45 -3.32
N ARG A 107 1.07 12.53 -3.37
CA ARG A 107 1.24 13.46 -2.24
C ARG A 107 -0.07 14.10 -1.78
N SER A 108 -0.96 14.43 -2.72
CA SER A 108 -2.29 14.99 -2.42
C SER A 108 -3.22 14.04 -1.67
N LEU A 109 -2.92 12.73 -1.66
CA LEU A 109 -3.71 11.73 -0.93
C LEU A 109 -3.36 11.67 0.55
N ILE A 110 -2.13 12.05 0.93
CA ILE A 110 -1.63 11.94 2.31
C ILE A 110 -2.56 12.60 3.34
N PRO A 111 -3.02 13.86 3.15
CA PRO A 111 -3.95 14.48 4.10
C PRO A 111 -5.27 13.73 4.24
N ARG A 112 -5.78 13.12 3.16
CA ARG A 112 -7.02 12.30 3.19
C ARG A 112 -6.81 11.00 3.93
N MET A 113 -5.67 10.32 3.73
CA MET A 113 -5.30 9.12 4.50
C MET A 113 -5.22 9.42 6.00
N LYS A 114 -4.57 10.52 6.38
CA LYS A 114 -4.46 10.95 7.79
C LYS A 114 -5.82 11.23 8.43
N LYS A 115 -6.73 11.87 7.70
CA LYS A 115 -8.11 12.11 8.15
C LYS A 115 -8.93 10.81 8.26
N GLY A 116 -8.71 9.87 7.34
CA GLY A 116 -9.40 8.58 7.30
C GLY A 116 -9.06 7.64 8.44
N LEU A 117 -7.88 7.78 9.05
CA LEU A 117 -7.48 7.01 10.21
C LEU A 117 -8.22 7.45 11.47
N LYS A 118 -8.68 6.50 12.27
CA LYS A 118 -9.14 6.70 13.65
C LYS A 118 -7.98 7.17 14.54
N LYS A 119 -8.28 7.76 15.69
CA LYS A 119 -7.28 7.95 16.75
C LYS A 119 -6.75 6.59 17.20
N GLY A 120 -5.43 6.43 17.34
CA GLY A 120 -4.77 5.14 17.56
C GLY A 120 -4.65 4.26 16.30
N GLY A 121 -5.31 4.64 15.21
CA GLY A 121 -5.17 3.96 13.92
C GLY A 121 -3.77 4.16 13.32
N ARG A 122 -3.34 3.21 12.47
CA ARG A 122 -1.98 3.21 11.93
C ARG A 122 -1.96 3.28 10.42
N VAL A 123 -0.93 3.94 9.91
CA VAL A 123 -0.54 3.83 8.51
C VAL A 123 0.67 2.92 8.40
N ILE A 124 0.67 2.04 7.38
CA ILE A 124 1.87 1.34 6.91
C ILE A 124 2.11 1.77 5.47
N PHE A 125 3.28 2.34 5.22
CA PHE A 125 3.59 2.95 3.94
C PHE A 125 4.99 2.54 3.49
N GLU A 126 5.11 2.08 2.23
CA GLU A 126 6.41 1.81 1.62
C GLU A 126 6.39 2.23 0.16
N THR A 127 7.38 3.02 -0.27
CA THR A 127 7.55 3.34 -1.68
C THR A 127 8.99 3.70 -2.02
N TYR A 128 9.26 3.90 -3.31
CA TYR A 128 10.58 4.17 -3.84
C TYR A 128 11.08 5.56 -3.47
N ILE A 129 12.39 5.66 -3.21
CA ILE A 129 13.15 6.92 -3.07
C ILE A 129 13.97 7.20 -4.35
N LEU A 130 14.42 8.43 -4.53
CA LEU A 130 15.11 8.89 -5.76
C LEU A 130 16.26 7.98 -6.20
N GLY A 131 17.09 7.48 -5.30
CA GLY A 131 18.20 6.57 -5.60
C GLY A 131 17.82 5.21 -6.19
N HIS A 132 16.51 4.87 -6.25
CA HIS A 132 16.06 3.62 -6.88
C HIS A 132 16.29 3.61 -8.40
N ARG A 133 16.29 4.76 -9.05
CA ARG A 133 16.50 4.87 -10.50
C ARG A 133 17.86 4.34 -10.93
N ASP A 134 18.86 4.50 -10.08
CA ASP A 134 20.25 4.12 -10.37
C ASP A 134 20.52 2.62 -10.22
N LEU A 135 19.56 1.89 -9.64
CA LEU A 135 19.67 0.44 -9.43
C LEU A 135 19.31 -0.39 -10.67
N GLY A 136 18.62 0.18 -11.68
CA GLY A 136 18.22 -0.54 -12.89
C GLY A 136 17.22 -1.70 -12.67
N THR A 137 16.59 -1.79 -11.50
CA THR A 137 15.75 -2.93 -11.09
C THR A 137 14.25 -2.73 -11.37
N GLY A 138 13.91 -1.78 -12.22
CA GLY A 138 12.52 -1.43 -12.57
C GLY A 138 11.96 -0.30 -11.71
N GLY A 139 10.63 -0.22 -11.57
CA GLY A 139 9.96 0.84 -10.81
C GLY A 139 9.45 2.00 -11.67
N PRO A 140 9.05 3.13 -11.05
CA PRO A 140 8.56 4.31 -11.75
C PRO A 140 9.64 4.95 -12.64
N LYS A 141 9.22 5.59 -13.73
CA LYS A 141 10.15 6.32 -14.64
C LYS A 141 10.28 7.81 -14.30
N GLN A 142 9.22 8.42 -13.77
CA GLN A 142 9.16 9.86 -13.53
C GLN A 142 9.56 10.21 -12.10
N ALA A 143 10.37 11.25 -11.93
CA ALA A 143 10.87 11.71 -10.62
C ALA A 143 9.77 11.98 -9.58
N LYS A 144 8.59 12.44 -10.01
CA LYS A 144 7.46 12.72 -9.13
C LYS A 144 6.93 11.51 -8.35
N TYR A 145 7.25 10.30 -8.79
CA TYR A 145 6.84 9.05 -8.13
C TYR A 145 7.90 8.49 -7.15
N PHE A 146 8.94 9.26 -6.88
CA PHE A 146 9.95 8.92 -5.88
C PHE A 146 9.90 9.92 -4.73
N LEU A 147 10.13 9.44 -3.54
CA LEU A 147 10.31 10.28 -2.35
C LEU A 147 11.69 10.96 -2.39
N LYS A 148 11.74 12.19 -1.89
CA LYS A 148 12.98 12.85 -1.50
C LYS A 148 13.48 12.27 -0.16
N PRO A 149 14.75 12.46 0.21
CA PRO A 149 15.26 12.04 1.51
C PRO A 149 14.37 12.54 2.67
N ASN A 150 14.01 11.63 3.58
CA ASN A 150 13.17 11.90 4.76
C ASN A 150 11.77 12.46 4.46
N GLU A 151 11.32 12.49 3.20
CA GLU A 151 10.02 13.07 2.86
C GLU A 151 8.85 12.29 3.49
N LEU A 152 8.99 10.96 3.61
CA LEU A 152 7.95 10.15 4.24
C LEU A 152 7.78 10.49 5.73
N LEU A 153 8.85 10.78 6.46
CA LEU A 153 8.77 11.29 7.83
C LEU A 153 8.06 12.65 7.90
N THR A 154 8.36 13.52 6.93
CA THR A 154 7.73 14.86 6.87
C THR A 154 6.21 14.76 6.69
N PHE A 155 5.73 13.80 5.92
CA PHE A 155 4.28 13.59 5.74
C PHE A 155 3.55 13.23 7.03
N PHE A 156 4.19 12.47 7.90
CA PHE A 156 3.60 11.94 9.15
C PHE A 156 4.25 12.51 10.42
N LYS A 157 4.84 13.72 10.35
CA LYS A 157 5.52 14.38 11.49
C LYS A 157 4.63 14.63 12.71
N ASP A 158 3.32 14.66 12.52
CA ASP A 158 2.28 14.82 13.54
C ASP A 158 1.72 13.50 14.06
N PHE A 159 2.30 12.37 13.61
CA PHE A 159 2.00 11.02 14.08
C PHE A 159 3.13 10.53 14.99
N ARG A 160 2.83 9.54 15.81
CA ARG A 160 3.87 8.78 16.53
C ARG A 160 4.53 7.81 15.56
N ILE A 161 5.80 8.04 15.23
CA ILE A 161 6.56 7.13 14.37
C ILE A 161 6.94 5.90 15.17
N LEU A 162 6.44 4.73 14.75
CA LEU A 162 6.74 3.44 15.39
C LEU A 162 7.92 2.75 14.72
N ILE A 163 7.97 2.80 13.39
CA ILE A 163 9.04 2.19 12.58
C ILE A 163 9.32 3.12 11.40
N TYR A 164 10.60 3.34 11.15
CA TYR A 164 11.06 4.00 9.94
C TYR A 164 12.35 3.37 9.46
N ARG A 165 12.46 3.20 8.15
CA ARG A 165 13.70 2.87 7.46
C ARG A 165 13.73 3.53 6.09
N GLU A 166 14.90 3.99 5.68
CA GLU A 166 15.14 4.52 4.34
C GLU A 166 16.51 4.08 3.85
N GLY A 167 16.61 3.60 2.61
CA GLY A 167 17.87 3.12 2.04
C GLY A 167 17.69 2.05 0.99
N ILE A 168 18.76 1.29 0.74
CA ILE A 168 18.75 0.18 -0.21
C ILE A 168 18.60 -1.13 0.53
N PHE A 169 17.55 -1.87 0.22
CA PHE A 169 17.23 -3.17 0.80
C PHE A 169 17.15 -4.24 -0.27
N LYS A 170 17.49 -5.47 0.10
CA LYS A 170 17.27 -6.65 -0.75
C LYS A 170 15.94 -7.27 -0.38
N GLU A 171 14.96 -7.23 -1.28
CA GLU A 171 13.64 -7.79 -1.09
C GLU A 171 13.28 -8.70 -2.27
N SER A 172 12.82 -9.92 -1.99
CA SER A 172 12.48 -10.91 -3.02
C SER A 172 13.58 -11.08 -4.08
N GLY A 173 14.84 -11.10 -3.64
CA GLY A 173 16.01 -11.27 -4.50
C GLY A 173 16.48 -10.02 -5.26
N ARG A 174 15.74 -8.89 -5.18
CA ARG A 174 16.06 -7.64 -5.89
C ARG A 174 16.46 -6.53 -4.93
N ARG A 175 17.42 -5.70 -5.33
CA ARG A 175 17.76 -4.47 -4.60
C ARG A 175 16.72 -3.39 -4.89
N LYS A 176 16.23 -2.74 -3.86
CA LYS A 176 15.30 -1.61 -3.96
C LYS A 176 15.76 -0.49 -3.05
N ALA A 177 15.78 0.74 -3.55
CA ALA A 177 15.93 1.92 -2.73
C ALA A 177 14.52 2.42 -2.36
N ILE A 178 14.17 2.29 -1.09
CA ILE A 178 12.81 2.52 -0.56
C ILE A 178 12.85 3.23 0.79
N ALA A 179 11.78 3.92 1.09
CA ALA A 179 11.44 4.34 2.45
C ALA A 179 10.20 3.57 2.91
N SER A 180 10.22 3.09 4.15
CA SER A 180 9.13 2.35 4.77
C SER A 180 8.83 2.93 6.15
N LEU A 181 7.55 3.05 6.49
CA LEU A 181 7.09 3.69 7.72
C LEU A 181 5.88 2.95 8.29
N ILE A 182 5.84 2.83 9.62
CA ILE A 182 4.63 2.60 10.39
C ILE A 182 4.49 3.77 11.35
N ALA A 183 3.34 4.46 11.30
CA ALA A 183 3.05 5.57 12.20
C ALA A 183 1.62 5.48 12.72
N GLU A 184 1.42 5.93 13.97
CA GLU A 184 0.17 5.91 14.70
C GLU A 184 -0.40 7.32 14.85
N LYS A 185 -1.67 7.50 14.53
CA LYS A 185 -2.39 8.75 14.73
C LYS A 185 -2.63 8.97 16.23
N ILE A 186 -2.11 10.08 16.77
CA ILE A 186 -2.26 10.47 18.19
C ILE A 186 -3.45 11.37 18.44
#